data_e4a4ec8b0c0c89ed94860d162607ed3e
#
_entry.id   e4a4ec8b0c0c89ed94860d162607ed3e
#
_cell.length_a   1.000
_cell.length_b   1.000
_cell.length_c   1.000
_cell.angle_alpha   90.00
_cell.angle_beta   90.00
_cell.angle_gamma   90.00
#
_symmetry.space_group_name_H-M   'P 1'
#
loop_
_entity.id
_entity.type
_entity.pdbx_description
1 polymer ?
#
loop_
_entity_poly.entity_id
_entity_poly.type
_entity_poly.pdbx_seq_one_letter_code
_entity_poly.pdbx_strand_id
1 'polypeptide(L)'
;LGIGTRESVEDIARTLACYHGVTAAREFDHKLLVALAAASPVPVVNMLSGSDHPLQALADLLTIRQLCGRIEGVKVAYVGDGDNNVARSLAQGCVALGAELTIASPEGFGLSDAPAGVRQVVDPLQAVRGAE
;
A
#
# COMPACT_ATOMS: atom_id res chain seq x y z
N LEU A 1 -2.22 21.96 3.79
CA LEU A 1 -3.43 22.02 4.61
C LEU A 1 -3.08 21.35 5.94
N GLY A 2 -3.19 22.07 7.08
CA GLY A 2 -3.03 21.49 8.40
C GLY A 2 -4.30 20.72 8.82
N ILE A 3 -4.53 19.56 8.22
CA ILE A 3 -5.73 18.75 8.48
C ILE A 3 -5.79 18.42 9.97
N GLY A 4 -6.92 18.71 10.62
CA GLY A 4 -7.12 18.43 12.04
C GLY A 4 -6.45 19.38 13.01
N THR A 5 -5.70 20.40 12.53
CA THR A 5 -5.03 21.38 13.41
C THR A 5 -5.71 22.74 13.40
N ARG A 6 -6.09 23.24 12.24
CA ARG A 6 -6.76 24.54 12.07
C ARG A 6 -8.26 24.37 11.84
N GLU A 7 -8.65 23.35 11.13
CA GLU A 7 -10.04 23.03 10.80
C GLU A 7 -10.28 21.55 11.11
N SER A 8 -11.53 21.19 11.40
CA SER A 8 -11.88 19.80 11.64
C SER A 8 -11.73 18.97 10.35
N VAL A 9 -11.42 17.70 10.51
CA VAL A 9 -11.32 16.77 9.37
C VAL A 9 -12.66 16.69 8.61
N GLU A 10 -13.76 16.73 9.35
CA GLU A 10 -15.12 16.67 8.85
C GLU A 10 -15.48 17.88 7.99
N ASP A 11 -15.10 19.09 8.42
CA ASP A 11 -15.37 20.32 7.67
C ASP A 11 -14.55 20.38 6.39
N ILE A 12 -13.29 19.96 6.45
CA ILE A 12 -12.43 19.83 5.26
C ILE A 12 -13.03 18.83 4.27
N ALA A 13 -13.46 17.64 4.74
CA ALA A 13 -14.05 16.61 3.89
C ALA A 13 -15.30 17.12 3.16
N ARG A 14 -16.22 17.75 3.89
CA ARG A 14 -17.46 18.29 3.34
C ARG A 14 -17.21 19.45 2.39
N THR A 15 -16.27 20.32 2.71
CA THR A 15 -15.91 21.45 1.86
C THR A 15 -15.31 20.99 0.54
N LEU A 16 -14.35 20.05 0.55
CA LEU A 16 -13.78 19.49 -0.67
C LEU A 16 -14.81 18.79 -1.54
N ALA A 17 -15.76 18.10 -0.94
CA ALA A 17 -16.83 17.42 -1.66
C ALA A 17 -17.80 18.39 -2.38
N CYS A 18 -17.87 19.66 -1.98
CA CYS A 18 -18.67 20.67 -2.72
C CYS A 18 -18.07 21.00 -4.09
N TYR A 19 -16.77 20.74 -4.28
CA TYR A 19 -16.04 21.14 -5.49
C TYR A 19 -15.52 19.95 -6.31
N HIS A 20 -15.46 18.74 -5.71
CA HIS A 20 -14.78 17.59 -6.30
C HIS A 20 -15.63 16.32 -6.19
N GLY A 21 -15.65 15.52 -7.25
CA GLY A 21 -16.31 14.20 -7.26
C GLY A 21 -15.47 13.10 -6.60
N VAL A 22 -14.20 13.37 -6.29
CA VAL A 22 -13.25 12.49 -5.61
C VAL A 22 -12.20 13.33 -4.91
N THR A 23 -11.74 12.90 -3.75
CA THR A 23 -10.63 13.52 -3.03
C THR A 23 -9.47 12.53 -2.95
N ALA A 24 -8.28 12.96 -3.34
CA ALA A 24 -7.05 12.19 -3.16
C ALA A 24 -6.19 12.86 -2.09
N ALA A 25 -5.78 12.11 -1.07
CA ALA A 25 -5.05 12.66 0.06
C ALA A 25 -3.79 11.85 0.37
N ARG A 26 -2.71 12.57 0.69
CA ARG A 26 -1.46 12.02 1.20
C ARG A 26 -1.22 12.60 2.58
N GLU A 27 -1.36 11.76 3.60
CA GLU A 27 -1.23 12.14 5.00
C GLU A 27 -0.58 10.99 5.77
N PHE A 28 0.50 11.30 6.52
CA PHE A 28 1.25 10.26 7.22
C PHE A 28 0.42 9.60 8.33
N ASP A 29 -0.37 10.38 9.07
CA ASP A 29 -1.31 9.82 10.04
C ASP A 29 -2.50 9.15 9.33
N HIS A 30 -2.45 7.82 9.26
CA HIS A 30 -3.50 7.01 8.63
C HIS A 30 -4.89 7.24 9.25
N LYS A 31 -4.96 7.55 10.55
CA LYS A 31 -6.24 7.81 11.23
C LYS A 31 -6.94 9.05 10.69
N LEU A 32 -6.17 10.08 10.30
CA LEU A 32 -6.73 11.28 9.66
C LEU A 32 -7.33 10.95 8.29
N LEU A 33 -6.68 10.07 7.50
CA LEU A 33 -7.26 9.62 6.23
C LEU A 33 -8.55 8.80 6.42
N VAL A 34 -8.58 7.94 7.41
CA VAL A 34 -9.79 7.18 7.77
C VAL A 34 -10.93 8.11 8.18
N ALA A 35 -10.64 9.11 9.02
CA ALA A 35 -11.62 10.11 9.43
C ALA A 35 -12.10 10.97 8.25
N LEU A 36 -11.18 11.36 7.35
CA LEU A 36 -11.52 12.10 6.13
C LEU A 36 -12.47 11.28 5.23
N ALA A 37 -12.17 10.00 5.05
CA ALA A 37 -13.01 9.11 4.25
C ALA A 37 -14.38 8.87 4.88
N ALA A 38 -14.45 8.72 6.20
CA ALA A 38 -15.71 8.53 6.93
C ALA A 38 -16.63 9.75 6.87
N ALA A 39 -16.06 10.95 6.84
CA ALA A 39 -16.81 12.22 6.79
C ALA A 39 -17.15 12.70 5.38
N SER A 40 -16.46 12.17 4.36
CA SER A 40 -16.60 12.61 2.98
C SER A 40 -17.81 11.96 2.29
N PRO A 41 -18.71 12.74 1.66
CA PRO A 41 -19.77 12.20 0.81
C PRO A 41 -19.29 11.73 -0.57
N VAL A 42 -18.01 11.97 -0.92
CA VAL A 42 -17.39 11.51 -2.16
C VAL A 42 -16.23 10.55 -1.84
N PRO A 43 -15.82 9.66 -2.77
CA PRO A 43 -14.72 8.76 -2.55
C PRO A 43 -13.43 9.47 -2.14
N VAL A 44 -12.68 8.87 -1.19
CA VAL A 44 -11.37 9.33 -0.77
C VAL A 44 -10.33 8.29 -1.17
N VAL A 45 -9.31 8.70 -1.90
CA VAL A 45 -8.21 7.85 -2.36
C VAL A 45 -6.98 8.10 -1.49
N ASN A 46 -6.48 7.05 -0.85
CA ASN A 46 -5.20 7.09 -0.13
C ASN A 46 -4.04 7.11 -1.13
N MET A 47 -3.37 8.25 -1.27
CA MET A 47 -2.17 8.38 -2.11
C MET A 47 -0.91 7.88 -1.41
N LEU A 48 -0.85 7.96 -0.09
CA LEU A 48 0.13 7.40 0.83
C LEU A 48 -0.29 7.73 2.26
N SER A 49 -0.13 6.78 3.15
CA SER A 49 -0.15 7.00 4.59
C SER A 49 1.06 6.34 5.26
N GLY A 50 1.23 6.53 6.57
CA GLY A 50 2.24 5.80 7.32
C GLY A 50 2.07 4.28 7.29
N SER A 51 0.82 3.81 7.16
CA SER A 51 0.50 2.38 7.11
C SER A 51 0.54 1.81 5.69
N ASP A 52 0.09 2.55 4.67
CA ASP A 52 -0.22 2.02 3.35
C ASP A 52 0.20 2.97 2.21
N HIS A 53 0.56 2.37 1.07
CA HIS A 53 0.80 3.07 -0.18
C HIS A 53 0.12 2.35 -1.36
N PRO A 54 -1.23 2.31 -1.38
CA PRO A 54 -1.99 1.47 -2.31
C PRO A 54 -1.76 1.83 -3.78
N LEU A 55 -1.58 3.11 -4.12
CA LEU A 55 -1.34 3.52 -5.51
C LEU A 55 0.02 3.04 -6.03
N GLN A 56 1.05 2.94 -5.16
CA GLN A 56 2.32 2.35 -5.54
C GLN A 56 2.17 0.85 -5.81
N ALA A 57 1.49 0.13 -4.92
CA ALA A 57 1.23 -1.29 -5.12
C ALA A 57 0.47 -1.56 -6.43
N LEU A 58 -0.53 -0.74 -6.76
CA LEU A 58 -1.25 -0.84 -8.03
C LEU A 58 -0.34 -0.57 -9.23
N ALA A 59 0.57 0.40 -9.14
CA ALA A 59 1.54 0.69 -10.20
C ALA A 59 2.52 -0.47 -10.40
N ASP A 60 3.02 -1.06 -9.32
CA ASP A 60 3.93 -2.21 -9.36
C ASP A 60 3.23 -3.43 -9.98
N LEU A 61 2.01 -3.75 -9.54
CA LEU A 61 1.22 -4.85 -10.08
C LEU A 61 0.83 -4.63 -11.54
N LEU A 62 0.53 -3.40 -11.95
CA LEU A 62 0.30 -3.07 -13.35
C LEU A 62 1.56 -3.30 -14.18
N THR A 63 2.73 -2.91 -13.67
CA THR A 63 4.02 -3.13 -14.33
C THR A 63 4.31 -4.62 -14.49
N ILE A 64 4.11 -5.41 -13.44
CA ILE A 64 4.24 -6.88 -13.48
C ILE A 64 3.31 -7.45 -14.56
N ARG A 65 2.05 -7.05 -14.57
CA ARG A 65 1.09 -7.49 -15.59
C ARG A 65 1.51 -7.15 -17.01
N GLN A 66 2.06 -5.95 -17.21
CA GLN A 66 2.52 -5.50 -18.54
C GLN A 66 3.75 -6.28 -19.02
N LEU A 67 4.67 -6.61 -18.12
CA LEU A 67 5.91 -7.32 -18.46
C LEU A 67 5.70 -8.83 -18.57
N CYS A 68 4.98 -9.44 -17.63
CA CYS A 68 4.78 -10.89 -17.55
C CYS A 68 3.50 -11.37 -18.26
N GLY A 69 2.62 -10.47 -18.70
CA GLY A 69 1.33 -10.80 -19.33
C GLY A 69 0.27 -11.31 -18.35
N ARG A 70 0.63 -11.57 -17.10
CA ARG A 70 -0.23 -12.08 -16.01
C ARG A 70 0.21 -11.52 -14.67
N ILE A 71 -0.56 -11.76 -13.61
CA ILE A 71 -0.17 -11.51 -12.21
C ILE A 71 -0.23 -12.83 -11.43
N GLU A 72 -1.29 -13.61 -11.62
CA GLU A 72 -1.48 -14.89 -10.94
C GLU A 72 -0.29 -15.83 -11.17
N GLY A 73 0.26 -16.37 -10.09
CA GLY A 73 1.40 -17.27 -10.08
C GLY A 73 2.75 -16.63 -10.42
N VAL A 74 2.82 -15.29 -10.61
CA VAL A 74 4.10 -14.61 -10.80
C VAL A 74 4.84 -14.56 -9.46
N LYS A 75 6.14 -14.90 -9.48
CA LYS A 75 7.01 -14.86 -8.31
C LYS A 75 7.65 -13.49 -8.19
N VAL A 76 7.27 -12.76 -7.14
CA VAL A 76 7.73 -11.41 -6.85
C VAL A 76 8.68 -11.44 -5.67
N ALA A 77 9.83 -10.77 -5.78
CA ALA A 77 10.76 -10.58 -4.67
C ALA A 77 10.78 -9.11 -4.25
N TYR A 78 10.57 -8.87 -2.97
CA TYR A 78 10.83 -7.58 -2.32
C TYR A 78 12.08 -7.71 -1.45
N VAL A 79 13.06 -6.81 -1.60
CA VAL A 79 14.32 -6.86 -0.85
C VAL A 79 14.56 -5.51 -0.18
N GLY A 80 14.67 -5.52 1.14
CA GLY A 80 14.92 -4.33 1.94
C GLY A 80 14.18 -4.32 3.27
N ASP A 81 13.84 -3.13 3.78
CA ASP A 81 12.98 -2.97 4.94
C ASP A 81 11.56 -3.44 4.60
N GLY A 82 11.12 -4.52 5.20
CA GLY A 82 9.79 -5.11 4.98
C GLY A 82 8.71 -4.51 5.88
N ASP A 83 9.07 -3.82 6.96
CA ASP A 83 8.08 -3.25 7.88
C ASP A 83 7.74 -1.80 7.52
N ASN A 84 7.26 -1.60 6.29
CA ASN A 84 6.85 -0.29 5.81
C ASN A 84 5.56 -0.34 4.97
N ASN A 85 5.02 0.83 4.66
CA ASN A 85 3.76 1.01 3.94
C ASN A 85 3.78 0.44 2.50
N VAL A 86 4.92 0.47 1.82
CA VAL A 86 5.06 -0.05 0.44
C VAL A 86 5.02 -1.58 0.46
N ALA A 87 5.86 -2.21 1.30
CA ALA A 87 5.91 -3.66 1.44
C ALA A 87 4.53 -4.23 1.85
N ARG A 88 3.85 -3.55 2.80
CA ARG A 88 2.51 -3.93 3.26
C ARG A 88 1.49 -3.90 2.12
N SER A 89 1.40 -2.79 1.40
CA SER A 89 0.44 -2.66 0.30
C SER A 89 0.74 -3.58 -0.87
N LEU A 90 2.02 -3.80 -1.18
CA LEU A 90 2.43 -4.78 -2.18
C LEU A 90 2.04 -6.20 -1.77
N ALA A 91 2.25 -6.56 -0.49
CA ALA A 91 1.87 -7.86 0.05
C ALA A 91 0.36 -8.10 -0.08
N GLN A 92 -0.46 -7.13 0.30
CA GLN A 92 -1.92 -7.19 0.16
C GLN A 92 -2.32 -7.36 -1.32
N GLY A 93 -1.73 -6.57 -2.21
CA GLY A 93 -2.02 -6.61 -3.63
C GLY A 93 -1.60 -7.93 -4.30
N CYS A 94 -0.41 -8.45 -3.97
CA CYS A 94 0.06 -9.76 -4.46
C CYS A 94 -0.89 -10.89 -4.03
N VAL A 95 -1.25 -10.94 -2.75
CA VAL A 95 -2.18 -11.97 -2.24
C VAL A 95 -3.55 -11.85 -2.92
N ALA A 96 -4.09 -10.63 -3.05
CA ALA A 96 -5.40 -10.41 -3.67
C ALA A 96 -5.46 -10.82 -5.15
N LEU A 97 -4.34 -10.76 -5.87
CA LEU A 97 -4.25 -11.08 -7.29
C LEU A 97 -3.52 -12.41 -7.59
N GLY A 98 -3.22 -13.18 -6.55
CA GLY A 98 -2.64 -14.52 -6.69
C GLY A 98 -1.16 -14.56 -7.09
N ALA A 99 -0.41 -13.48 -6.90
CA ALA A 99 1.05 -13.49 -7.04
C ALA A 99 1.74 -14.08 -5.81
N GLU A 100 2.90 -14.71 -5.99
CA GLU A 100 3.71 -15.32 -4.94
C GLU A 100 4.78 -14.33 -4.45
N LEU A 101 4.51 -13.61 -3.36
CA LEU A 101 5.47 -12.63 -2.82
C LEU A 101 6.42 -13.29 -1.81
N THR A 102 7.72 -13.05 -2.00
CA THR A 102 8.75 -13.30 -0.98
C THR A 102 9.41 -11.97 -0.58
N ILE A 103 9.37 -11.64 0.70
CA ILE A 103 10.03 -10.47 1.30
C ILE A 103 11.34 -10.93 1.94
N ALA A 104 12.46 -10.36 1.52
CA ALA A 104 13.75 -10.54 2.17
C ALA A 104 14.10 -9.27 2.95
N SER A 105 14.18 -9.39 4.27
CA SER A 105 14.51 -8.28 5.16
C SER A 105 15.55 -8.71 6.20
N PRO A 106 16.41 -7.80 6.68
CA PRO A 106 17.26 -8.07 7.84
C PRO A 106 16.41 -8.48 9.05
N GLU A 107 17.04 -9.16 10.01
CA GLU A 107 16.36 -9.50 11.28
C GLU A 107 15.79 -8.24 11.94
N GLY A 108 14.54 -8.33 12.39
CA GLY A 108 13.81 -7.22 13.01
C GLY A 108 13.14 -6.24 12.04
N PHE A 109 13.33 -6.40 10.72
CA PHE A 109 12.74 -5.55 9.67
C PHE A 109 11.76 -6.29 8.77
N GLY A 110 11.26 -7.43 9.20
CA GLY A 110 10.21 -8.16 8.49
C GLY A 110 8.83 -7.51 8.68
N LEU A 111 7.92 -7.77 7.75
CA LEU A 111 6.52 -7.29 7.84
C LEU A 111 5.80 -7.96 9.02
N SER A 112 5.43 -7.17 10.04
CA SER A 112 4.91 -7.65 11.32
C SER A 112 3.55 -8.33 11.21
N ASP A 113 2.70 -7.89 10.29
CA ASP A 113 1.35 -8.39 10.03
C ASP A 113 1.19 -8.85 8.56
N ALA A 114 2.17 -9.63 8.09
CA ALA A 114 2.14 -10.16 6.75
C ALA A 114 0.88 -10.99 6.49
N PRO A 115 0.17 -10.75 5.36
CA PRO A 115 -0.95 -11.58 4.97
C PRO A 115 -0.55 -13.04 4.78
N ALA A 116 -1.48 -13.96 5.02
CA ALA A 116 -1.26 -15.38 4.76
C ALA A 116 -0.88 -15.60 3.27
N GLY A 117 0.17 -16.40 3.03
CA GLY A 117 0.70 -16.66 1.69
C GLY A 117 1.94 -15.84 1.34
N VAL A 118 2.28 -14.81 2.12
CA VAL A 118 3.55 -14.07 1.95
C VAL A 118 4.67 -14.81 2.66
N ARG A 119 5.74 -15.12 1.93
CA ARG A 119 6.94 -15.73 2.48
C ARG A 119 7.92 -14.65 2.95
N GLN A 120 8.52 -14.83 4.13
CA GLN A 120 9.57 -13.95 4.63
C GLN A 120 10.87 -14.72 4.84
N VAL A 121 12.00 -14.11 4.46
CA VAL A 121 13.35 -14.66 4.58
C VAL A 121 14.33 -13.56 4.97
N VAL A 122 15.50 -13.93 5.49
CA VAL A 122 16.57 -12.96 5.80
C VAL A 122 17.54 -12.83 4.62
N ASP A 123 17.85 -13.93 3.94
CA ASP A 123 18.80 -13.96 2.81
C ASP A 123 18.11 -13.47 1.51
N PRO A 124 18.55 -12.33 0.92
CA PRO A 124 17.98 -11.80 -0.31
C PRO A 124 18.11 -12.75 -1.50
N LEU A 125 19.14 -13.59 -1.54
CA LEU A 125 19.33 -14.57 -2.61
C LEU A 125 18.21 -15.64 -2.62
N GLN A 126 17.64 -15.93 -1.44
CA GLN A 126 16.49 -16.85 -1.37
C GLN A 126 15.20 -16.23 -1.90
N ALA A 127 15.05 -14.91 -1.81
CA ALA A 127 13.88 -14.20 -2.34
C ALA A 127 13.95 -14.07 -3.86
N VAL A 128 15.11 -13.68 -4.41
CA VAL A 128 15.24 -13.41 -5.85
C VAL A 128 15.40 -14.68 -6.70
N ARG A 129 15.70 -15.82 -6.08
CA ARG A 129 15.86 -17.07 -6.83
C ARG A 129 14.53 -17.53 -7.45
N GLY A 130 14.44 -17.42 -8.78
CA GLY A 130 13.26 -17.78 -9.56
C GLY A 130 12.17 -16.72 -9.56
N ALA A 131 12.45 -15.50 -9.11
CA ALA A 131 11.59 -14.32 -9.36
C ALA A 131 11.61 -13.97 -10.85
N GLU A 132 10.50 -13.42 -11.33
CA GLU A 132 10.28 -13.06 -12.75
C GLU A 132 10.49 -11.55 -12.99
#